data_10e9b4c17600cfaf1ca1caf9b1848c64
#
_entry.id   10e9b4c17600cfaf1ca1caf9b1848c64
#
_cell.length_a   1.000
_cell.length_b   1.000
_cell.length_c   1.000
_cell.angle_alpha   90.00
_cell.angle_beta   90.00
_cell.angle_gamma   90.00
#
_symmetry.space_group_name_H-M   'P 1'
#
loop_
_entity.id
_entity.type
_entity.pdbx_description
1 polymer ?
#
loop_
_entity_poly.entity_id
_entity_poly.type
_entity_poly.pdbx_seq_one_letter_code
_entity_poly.pdbx_strand_id
1 'polypeptide(L)'
;MAKKAKFNPKTPAQKPTPEAQRQTQEARITANGRVIAEHPSTFITPAKLRALFEDAEGNDIQAQHELFADMEERDSAIAAALATRKMAVLGLDWRVTEPRGANPAEQQLAEAAQSYFDNLAHLDDLLMDLMDAVGHGFAALEIAWQLQ
;
A
#
# COMPACT_ATOMS: atom_id res chain seq x y z
N MET A 1 61.01 -36.72 34.90
CA MET A 1 60.62 -37.12 33.50
C MET A 1 59.29 -36.42 33.16
N ALA A 2 59.36 -35.34 32.43
CA ALA A 2 58.17 -34.57 32.03
C ALA A 2 57.68 -35.06 30.62
N LYS A 3 56.45 -35.54 30.52
CA LYS A 3 55.86 -35.96 29.27
C LYS A 3 55.49 -34.69 28.45
N LYS A 4 56.13 -34.51 27.29
CA LYS A 4 55.78 -33.51 26.32
C LYS A 4 54.38 -33.79 25.76
N ALA A 5 53.45 -32.87 25.90
CA ALA A 5 52.15 -32.88 25.24
C ALA A 5 52.36 -32.75 23.74
N LYS A 6 51.82 -33.70 22.97
CA LYS A 6 51.84 -33.68 21.51
C LYS A 6 50.84 -32.60 21.02
N PHE A 7 51.35 -31.61 20.33
CA PHE A 7 50.56 -30.66 19.58
C PHE A 7 49.85 -31.38 18.43
N ASN A 8 48.51 -31.33 18.41
CA ASN A 8 47.71 -31.94 17.37
C ASN A 8 47.20 -30.83 16.40
N PRO A 9 47.81 -30.68 15.21
CA PRO A 9 47.52 -29.57 14.32
C PRO A 9 46.34 -29.76 13.38
N LYS A 10 45.29 -30.47 13.80
CA LYS A 10 44.10 -30.71 12.95
C LYS A 10 42.81 -30.45 13.69
N THR A 11 42.57 -29.18 14.04
CA THR A 11 41.20 -28.72 14.18
C THR A 11 40.75 -28.32 12.78
N PRO A 12 39.86 -29.07 12.15
CA PRO A 12 39.33 -28.65 10.85
C PRO A 12 38.60 -27.34 11.06
N ALA A 13 38.90 -26.35 10.23
CA ALA A 13 38.13 -25.10 10.16
C ALA A 13 36.65 -25.47 10.10
N GLN A 14 35.89 -25.02 11.09
CA GLN A 14 34.42 -25.19 11.09
C GLN A 14 33.90 -24.59 9.79
N LYS A 15 33.32 -25.45 8.95
CA LYS A 15 32.54 -24.98 7.80
C LYS A 15 31.45 -24.07 8.34
N PRO A 16 31.20 -22.91 7.73
CA PRO A 16 30.13 -22.01 8.16
C PRO A 16 28.82 -22.79 8.19
N THR A 17 28.09 -22.58 9.27
CA THR A 17 26.80 -23.23 9.52
C THR A 17 25.86 -22.99 8.32
N PRO A 18 25.04 -23.96 7.92
CA PRO A 18 24.11 -23.81 6.79
C PRO A 18 23.20 -22.58 6.89
N GLU A 19 22.92 -22.14 8.10
CA GLU A 19 22.12 -20.97 8.42
C GLU A 19 22.80 -19.65 8.02
N ALA A 20 24.12 -19.53 8.28
CA ALA A 20 24.90 -18.36 7.85
C ALA A 20 25.01 -18.26 6.31
N GLN A 21 25.04 -19.42 5.63
CA GLN A 21 25.01 -19.45 4.17
C GLN A 21 23.65 -19.09 3.59
N ARG A 22 22.54 -19.48 4.25
CA ARG A 22 21.19 -19.12 3.84
C ARG A 22 20.95 -17.63 3.97
N GLN A 23 21.30 -17.02 5.10
CA GLN A 23 21.17 -15.56 5.31
C GLN A 23 21.96 -14.75 4.27
N THR A 24 23.17 -15.21 3.88
CA THR A 24 23.96 -14.53 2.87
C THR A 24 23.36 -14.65 1.47
N GLN A 25 22.74 -15.77 1.16
CA GLN A 25 22.03 -15.96 -0.11
C GLN A 25 20.71 -15.17 -0.18
N GLU A 26 19.93 -15.15 0.88
CA GLU A 26 18.70 -14.35 0.97
C GLU A 26 19.01 -12.86 0.89
N ALA A 27 20.06 -12.38 1.56
CA ALA A 27 20.50 -11.00 1.45
C ALA A 27 20.99 -10.64 0.04
N ARG A 28 21.63 -11.58 -0.69
CA ARG A 28 22.01 -11.39 -2.08
C ARG A 28 20.81 -11.39 -3.03
N ILE A 29 19.84 -12.26 -2.78
CA ILE A 29 18.62 -12.35 -3.59
C ILE A 29 17.78 -11.08 -3.40
N THR A 30 17.64 -10.57 -2.16
CA THR A 30 16.95 -9.29 -1.89
C THR A 30 17.69 -8.08 -2.43
N ALA A 31 19.02 -8.07 -2.46
CA ALA A 31 19.80 -6.97 -3.01
C ALA A 31 19.85 -6.96 -4.55
N ASN A 32 19.75 -8.12 -5.20
CA ASN A 32 19.79 -8.28 -6.66
C ASN A 32 18.50 -8.86 -7.25
N GLY A 33 17.59 -9.32 -6.41
CA GLY A 33 16.35 -9.92 -6.86
C GLY A 33 15.31 -8.82 -7.08
N ARG A 34 15.09 -8.46 -8.32
CA ARG A 34 13.69 -8.36 -8.70
C ARG A 34 13.08 -9.69 -8.31
N VAL A 35 12.47 -9.75 -7.12
CA VAL A 35 11.42 -10.72 -6.90
C VAL A 35 10.49 -10.44 -8.06
N ILE A 36 10.45 -11.35 -9.04
CA ILE A 36 9.37 -11.34 -10.03
C ILE A 36 8.17 -11.71 -9.17
N ALA A 37 7.53 -10.68 -8.60
CA ALA A 37 6.27 -10.84 -7.94
C ALA A 37 5.35 -11.47 -8.99
N GLU A 38 4.86 -12.67 -8.72
CA GLU A 38 3.82 -13.24 -9.57
C GLU A 38 2.66 -12.27 -9.52
N HIS A 39 2.44 -11.58 -10.63
CA HIS A 39 1.33 -10.63 -10.73
C HIS A 39 0.01 -11.40 -10.56
N PRO A 40 -0.89 -10.97 -9.68
CA PRO A 40 -2.16 -11.66 -9.41
C PRO A 40 -2.99 -11.95 -10.67
N SER A 41 -2.94 -11.07 -11.66
CA SER A 41 -3.64 -11.23 -12.95
C SER A 41 -2.99 -12.25 -13.88
N THR A 42 -1.76 -12.71 -13.60
CA THR A 42 -1.08 -13.68 -14.44
C THR A 42 -1.73 -15.06 -14.30
N PHE A 43 -2.13 -15.67 -15.43
CA PHE A 43 -2.83 -16.96 -15.48
C PHE A 43 -4.12 -17.02 -14.63
N ILE A 44 -4.85 -15.91 -14.56
CA ILE A 44 -6.14 -15.89 -13.89
C ILE A 44 -7.13 -16.76 -14.66
N THR A 45 -7.79 -17.67 -13.96
CA THR A 45 -8.85 -18.53 -14.50
C THR A 45 -10.20 -18.14 -13.89
N PRO A 46 -11.33 -18.45 -14.53
CA PRO A 46 -12.65 -18.18 -13.95
C PRO A 46 -12.86 -18.82 -12.59
N ALA A 47 -12.27 -19.99 -12.35
CA ALA A 47 -12.34 -20.68 -11.05
C ALA A 47 -11.54 -19.94 -9.97
N LYS A 48 -10.31 -19.49 -10.30
CA LYS A 48 -9.47 -18.69 -9.40
C LYS A 48 -10.15 -17.36 -9.07
N LEU A 49 -10.74 -16.71 -10.08
CA LEU A 49 -11.45 -15.44 -9.88
C LEU A 49 -12.68 -15.61 -8.96
N ARG A 50 -13.44 -16.69 -9.14
CA ARG A 50 -14.58 -16.99 -8.26
C ARG A 50 -14.14 -17.21 -6.82
N ALA A 51 -13.11 -18.03 -6.58
CA ALA A 51 -12.59 -18.27 -5.25
C ALA A 51 -12.15 -16.96 -4.56
N LEU A 52 -11.47 -16.08 -5.31
CA LEU A 52 -11.01 -14.78 -4.83
C LEU A 52 -12.19 -13.87 -4.41
N PHE A 53 -13.30 -13.88 -5.15
CA PHE A 53 -14.49 -13.14 -4.76
C PHE A 53 -15.25 -13.78 -3.58
N GLU A 54 -15.28 -15.11 -3.50
CA GLU A 54 -15.85 -15.84 -2.36
C GLU A 54 -15.06 -15.54 -1.07
N ASP A 55 -13.72 -15.47 -1.14
CA ASP A 55 -12.86 -15.06 -0.02
C ASP A 55 -13.14 -13.61 0.41
N ALA A 56 -13.31 -12.70 -0.56
CA ALA A 56 -13.65 -11.31 -0.29
C ALA A 56 -15.03 -11.15 0.39
N GLU A 57 -16.03 -11.95 0.00
CA GLU A 57 -17.33 -12.02 0.69
C GLU A 57 -17.18 -12.55 2.12
N GLY A 58 -16.17 -13.38 2.37
CA GLY A 58 -15.75 -13.87 3.69
C GLY A 58 -14.96 -12.86 4.54
N ASN A 59 -14.81 -11.61 4.12
CA ASN A 59 -14.01 -10.53 4.69
C ASN A 59 -12.48 -10.63 4.48
N ASP A 60 -12.00 -11.50 3.61
CA ASP A 60 -10.61 -11.49 3.14
C ASP A 60 -10.52 -10.77 1.79
N ILE A 61 -10.43 -9.44 1.86
CA ILE A 61 -10.41 -8.56 0.67
C ILE A 61 -9.02 -8.37 0.08
N GLN A 62 -7.96 -8.88 0.74
CA GLN A 62 -6.58 -8.57 0.35
C GLN A 62 -6.29 -9.02 -1.08
N ALA A 63 -6.57 -10.28 -1.41
CA ALA A 63 -6.28 -10.83 -2.73
C ALA A 63 -7.09 -10.16 -3.85
N GLN A 64 -8.33 -9.72 -3.56
CA GLN A 64 -9.14 -8.94 -4.48
C GLN A 64 -8.53 -7.56 -4.74
N HIS A 65 -8.08 -6.90 -3.69
CA HIS A 65 -7.44 -5.59 -3.78
C HIS A 65 -6.13 -5.64 -4.57
N GLU A 66 -5.29 -6.64 -4.30
CA GLU A 66 -4.05 -6.89 -5.04
C GLU A 66 -4.33 -7.14 -6.54
N LEU A 67 -5.39 -7.89 -6.86
CA LEU A 67 -5.80 -8.09 -8.25
C LEU A 67 -6.22 -6.79 -8.93
N PHE A 68 -7.01 -5.94 -8.25
CA PHE A 68 -7.47 -4.68 -8.83
C PHE A 68 -6.31 -3.71 -9.05
N ALA A 69 -5.37 -3.63 -8.09
CA ALA A 69 -4.15 -2.85 -8.24
C ALA A 69 -3.29 -3.31 -9.43
N ASP A 70 -3.09 -4.63 -9.57
CA ASP A 70 -2.36 -5.20 -10.69
C ASP A 70 -3.05 -4.95 -12.05
N MET A 71 -4.38 -4.98 -12.10
CA MET A 71 -5.15 -4.64 -13.29
C MET A 71 -4.99 -3.16 -13.67
N GLU A 72 -5.03 -2.25 -12.70
CA GLU A 72 -4.81 -0.81 -12.93
C GLU A 72 -3.39 -0.55 -13.43
N GLU A 73 -2.38 -1.22 -12.86
CA GLU A 73 -0.98 -1.04 -13.27
C GLU A 73 -0.71 -1.57 -14.70
N ARG A 74 -1.32 -2.69 -15.07
CA ARG A 74 -1.01 -3.40 -16.32
C ARG A 74 -1.89 -3.04 -17.50
N ASP A 75 -3.10 -2.57 -17.27
CA ASP A 75 -4.04 -2.19 -18.31
C ASP A 75 -4.17 -0.67 -18.43
N SER A 76 -3.56 -0.13 -19.48
CA SER A 76 -3.58 1.31 -19.74
C SER A 76 -4.98 1.88 -19.97
N ALA A 77 -5.95 1.08 -20.41
CA ALA A 77 -7.33 1.54 -20.61
C ALA A 77 -8.05 1.68 -19.26
N ILE A 78 -7.82 0.74 -18.34
CA ILE A 78 -8.32 0.83 -16.95
C ILE A 78 -7.68 2.03 -16.25
N ALA A 79 -6.36 2.15 -16.29
CA ALA A 79 -5.63 3.27 -15.70
C ALA A 79 -6.13 4.63 -16.22
N ALA A 80 -6.30 4.76 -17.54
CA ALA A 80 -6.80 5.99 -18.14
C ALA A 80 -8.25 6.31 -17.75
N ALA A 81 -9.12 5.30 -17.66
CA ALA A 81 -10.51 5.49 -17.25
C ALA A 81 -10.61 5.93 -15.79
N LEU A 82 -9.82 5.33 -14.88
CA LEU A 82 -9.75 5.71 -13.48
C LEU A 82 -9.15 7.10 -13.30
N ALA A 83 -8.04 7.40 -13.97
CA ALA A 83 -7.42 8.73 -13.95
C ALA A 83 -8.39 9.83 -14.42
N THR A 84 -9.14 9.58 -15.48
CA THR A 84 -10.16 10.52 -15.98
C THR A 84 -11.22 10.81 -14.92
N ARG A 85 -11.69 9.80 -14.19
CA ARG A 85 -12.69 9.96 -13.15
C ARG A 85 -12.14 10.69 -11.93
N LYS A 86 -10.91 10.35 -11.49
CA LYS A 86 -10.22 11.01 -10.39
C LYS A 86 -10.05 12.52 -10.71
N MET A 87 -9.52 12.84 -11.89
CA MET A 87 -9.31 14.21 -12.34
C MET A 87 -10.61 15.01 -12.49
N ALA A 88 -11.71 14.38 -12.90
CA ALA A 88 -13.00 15.05 -13.00
C ALA A 88 -13.52 15.53 -11.63
N VAL A 89 -13.24 14.79 -10.56
CA VAL A 89 -13.61 15.20 -9.20
C VAL A 89 -12.71 16.32 -8.69
N LEU A 90 -11.38 16.22 -8.91
CA LEU A 90 -10.44 17.25 -8.52
C LEU A 90 -10.68 18.60 -9.21
N GLY A 91 -11.22 18.58 -10.42
CA GLY A 91 -11.57 19.78 -11.16
C GLY A 91 -12.88 20.47 -10.73
N LEU A 92 -13.57 19.93 -9.72
CA LEU A 92 -14.80 20.56 -9.20
C LEU A 92 -14.50 21.56 -8.09
N ASP A 93 -15.14 22.72 -8.16
CA ASP A 93 -15.16 23.65 -7.05
C ASP A 93 -16.05 23.06 -5.94
N TRP A 94 -15.46 22.81 -4.79
CA TRP A 94 -16.17 22.34 -3.62
C TRP A 94 -16.18 23.38 -2.51
N ARG A 95 -17.21 23.35 -1.68
CA ARG A 95 -17.36 24.31 -0.60
C ARG A 95 -18.06 23.66 0.60
N VAL A 96 -17.62 24.02 1.79
CA VAL A 96 -18.34 23.73 3.03
C VAL A 96 -19.51 24.69 3.15
N THR A 97 -20.73 24.17 3.27
CA THR A 97 -21.93 24.99 3.41
C THR A 97 -22.65 24.66 4.72
N GLU A 98 -23.19 25.70 5.34
CA GLU A 98 -24.05 25.56 6.48
C GLU A 98 -25.40 24.89 6.12
N PRO A 99 -26.08 24.24 7.05
CA PRO A 99 -27.41 23.70 6.85
C PRO A 99 -28.45 24.82 6.62
N ARG A 100 -29.54 24.48 5.94
CA ARG A 100 -30.62 25.45 5.71
C ARG A 100 -31.20 25.95 7.04
N GLY A 101 -31.23 27.28 7.23
CA GLY A 101 -31.70 27.91 8.44
C GLY A 101 -30.67 27.93 9.58
N ALA A 102 -29.40 27.82 9.23
CA ALA A 102 -28.28 27.87 10.16
C ALA A 102 -28.31 29.16 11.01
N ASN A 103 -28.02 29.03 12.27
CA ASN A 103 -27.80 30.16 13.16
C ASN A 103 -26.42 30.79 12.94
N PRO A 104 -26.15 32.00 13.47
CA PRO A 104 -24.88 32.69 13.25
C PRO A 104 -23.63 31.88 13.70
N ALA A 105 -23.76 31.06 14.73
CA ALA A 105 -22.66 30.21 15.20
C ALA A 105 -22.34 29.08 14.20
N GLU A 106 -23.36 28.49 13.60
CA GLU A 106 -23.20 27.46 12.57
C GLU A 106 -22.59 28.03 11.28
N GLN A 107 -22.95 29.26 10.92
CA GLN A 107 -22.34 30.00 9.79
C GLN A 107 -20.84 30.24 10.05
N GLN A 108 -20.48 30.74 11.23
CA GLN A 108 -19.08 30.92 11.61
C GLN A 108 -18.29 29.59 11.62
N LEU A 109 -18.92 28.50 12.03
CA LEU A 109 -18.29 27.19 12.01
C LEU A 109 -18.04 26.70 10.57
N ALA A 110 -18.99 26.90 9.67
CA ALA A 110 -18.82 26.56 8.25
C ALA A 110 -17.70 27.39 7.60
N GLU A 111 -17.63 28.70 7.88
CA GLU A 111 -16.56 29.57 7.41
C GLU A 111 -15.18 29.15 7.95
N ALA A 112 -15.11 28.82 9.25
CA ALA A 112 -13.88 28.34 9.86
C ALA A 112 -13.43 26.98 9.27
N ALA A 113 -14.37 26.06 9.02
CA ALA A 113 -14.09 24.80 8.36
C ALA A 113 -13.60 25.00 6.92
N GLN A 114 -14.26 25.86 6.14
CA GLN A 114 -13.81 26.22 4.79
C GLN A 114 -12.37 26.75 4.82
N SER A 115 -12.11 27.72 5.70
CA SER A 115 -10.76 28.29 5.86
C SER A 115 -9.71 27.26 6.25
N TYR A 116 -10.09 26.27 7.07
CA TYR A 116 -9.19 25.18 7.44
C TYR A 116 -8.82 24.34 6.21
N PHE A 117 -9.81 23.94 5.42
CA PHE A 117 -9.57 23.16 4.20
C PHE A 117 -8.79 23.92 3.13
N ASP A 118 -9.09 25.22 2.94
CA ASP A 118 -8.38 26.07 1.97
C ASP A 118 -6.88 26.24 2.32
N ASN A 119 -6.54 26.12 3.61
CA ASN A 119 -5.16 26.19 4.08
C ASN A 119 -4.50 24.83 4.29
N LEU A 120 -5.20 23.71 4.00
CA LEU A 120 -4.64 22.37 4.14
C LEU A 120 -3.61 22.12 3.04
N ALA A 121 -2.36 21.95 3.44
CA ALA A 121 -1.32 21.60 2.49
C ALA A 121 -1.62 20.23 1.85
N HIS A 122 -1.43 20.13 0.53
CA HIS A 122 -1.61 18.87 -0.21
C HIS A 122 -3.04 18.30 -0.20
N LEU A 123 -4.06 19.15 -0.14
CA LEU A 123 -5.45 18.69 -0.19
C LEU A 123 -5.75 17.92 -1.49
N ASP A 124 -5.21 18.37 -2.62
CA ASP A 124 -5.41 17.70 -3.91
C ASP A 124 -4.82 16.29 -3.91
N ASP A 125 -3.65 16.10 -3.31
CA ASP A 125 -3.02 14.78 -3.16
C ASP A 125 -3.87 13.88 -2.27
N LEU A 126 -4.38 14.41 -1.15
CA LEU A 126 -5.29 13.70 -0.25
C LEU A 126 -6.58 13.25 -0.96
N LEU A 127 -7.17 14.14 -1.77
CA LEU A 127 -8.36 13.82 -2.54
C LEU A 127 -8.06 12.77 -3.62
N MET A 128 -6.88 12.83 -4.24
CA MET A 128 -6.45 11.83 -5.22
C MET A 128 -6.35 10.44 -4.59
N ASP A 129 -5.73 10.34 -3.40
CA ASP A 129 -5.61 9.09 -2.65
C ASP A 129 -6.99 8.55 -2.23
N LEU A 130 -7.91 9.44 -1.78
CA LEU A 130 -9.28 9.05 -1.47
C LEU A 130 -10.04 8.54 -2.69
N MET A 131 -9.75 9.09 -3.87
CA MET A 131 -10.39 8.67 -5.12
C MET A 131 -9.93 7.28 -5.61
N ASP A 132 -8.92 6.66 -4.99
CA ASP A 132 -8.59 5.25 -5.23
C ASP A 132 -9.77 4.32 -4.90
N ALA A 133 -10.66 4.76 -4.02
CA ALA A 133 -11.91 4.07 -3.74
C ALA A 133 -12.78 3.82 -4.99
N VAL A 134 -12.62 4.59 -6.06
CA VAL A 134 -13.36 4.40 -7.32
C VAL A 134 -12.99 3.09 -8.01
N GLY A 135 -11.71 2.71 -7.94
CA GLY A 135 -11.22 1.45 -8.51
C GLY A 135 -11.31 0.27 -7.56
N HIS A 136 -11.06 0.52 -6.27
CA HIS A 136 -10.88 -0.51 -5.26
C HIS A 136 -12.10 -0.73 -4.34
N GLY A 137 -13.10 0.14 -4.42
CA GLY A 137 -14.31 0.08 -3.58
C GLY A 137 -14.16 0.78 -2.23
N PHE A 138 -12.95 1.02 -1.75
CA PHE A 138 -12.66 1.77 -0.53
C PHE A 138 -11.27 2.41 -0.62
N ALA A 139 -11.05 3.44 0.19
CA ALA A 139 -9.74 3.99 0.47
C ALA A 139 -9.63 4.27 1.97
N ALA A 140 -8.46 4.06 2.55
CA ALA A 140 -8.19 4.31 3.96
C ALA A 140 -7.02 5.29 4.10
N LEU A 141 -7.22 6.31 4.92
CA LEU A 141 -6.20 7.31 5.22
C LEU A 141 -5.96 7.37 6.73
N GLU A 142 -4.74 7.62 7.12
CA GLU A 142 -4.35 7.81 8.51
C GLU A 142 -3.99 9.28 8.76
N ILE A 143 -4.48 9.82 9.87
CA ILE A 143 -4.11 11.18 10.31
C ILE A 143 -2.90 11.06 11.24
N ALA A 144 -1.73 11.43 10.74
CA ALA A 144 -0.51 11.52 11.55
C ALA A 144 -0.41 12.89 12.22
N TRP A 145 -0.61 12.92 13.54
CA TRP A 145 -0.49 14.15 14.34
C TRP A 145 0.97 14.40 14.71
N GLN A 146 1.45 15.60 14.45
CA GLN A 146 2.75 16.06 14.93
C GLN A 146 2.55 17.21 15.93
N LEU A 147 3.10 17.05 17.13
CA LEU A 147 3.18 18.13 18.09
C LEU A 147 4.35 19.06 17.68
N GLN A 148 4.06 20.31 17.45
CA GLN A 148 5.05 21.35 17.22
C GLN A 148 5.48 21.99 18.53
#